data_ad1ba8870e336a56146444aa2906534f
#
_entry.id   ad1ba8870e336a56146444aa2906534f
#
_cell.length_a   1.000
_cell.length_b   1.000
_cell.length_c   1.000
_cell.angle_alpha   90.00
_cell.angle_beta   90.00
_cell.angle_gamma   90.00
#
_symmetry.space_group_name_H-M   'P 1'
#
loop_
_entity.id
_entity.type
_entity.pdbx_description
1 polymer ?
#
loop_
_entity_poly.entity_id
_entity_poly.type
_entity_poly.pdbx_seq_one_letter_code
_entity_poly.pdbx_strand_id
1 'polypeptide(L)'
;MANTGDFQKAKDTLKSHDVYVKNTNCFTRSDFDPKRTDFDNLVYQFMHVVKGSEVFGVQDTDDNEEYFFKVYVDVGCRFIKEEDKENKDSEPLAQIEATFCAEYQMFDKEIDEDSLKVFALQNVSYHVWPFWREHLMNMCNRLNLPKVALPTMQVKPQNGNTE
;
A
#
# COMPACT_ATOMS: atom_id res chain seq x y z
N MET A 1 1.34 26.89 -6.41
CA MET A 1 -0.04 26.46 -6.70
C MET A 1 0.00 24.97 -6.90
N ALA A 2 -0.72 24.22 -6.09
CA ALA A 2 -0.87 22.81 -6.35
C ALA A 2 -1.54 22.68 -7.71
N ASN A 3 -0.83 22.09 -8.66
CA ASN A 3 -1.40 21.76 -9.94
C ASN A 3 -2.50 20.74 -9.68
N THR A 4 -3.74 21.15 -9.80
CA THR A 4 -4.88 20.22 -9.75
C THR A 4 -4.87 19.46 -11.06
N GLY A 5 -3.95 18.49 -11.17
CA GLY A 5 -4.07 17.48 -12.19
C GLY A 5 -5.50 16.96 -12.18
N ASP A 6 -6.05 16.70 -13.32
CA ASP A 6 -7.45 16.31 -13.43
C ASP A 6 -7.63 14.88 -12.94
N PHE A 7 -7.92 14.75 -11.64
CA PHE A 7 -8.18 13.44 -11.00
C PHE A 7 -9.33 12.70 -11.70
N GLN A 8 -10.37 13.41 -12.11
CA GLN A 8 -11.49 12.79 -12.81
C GLN A 8 -11.07 12.27 -14.18
N LYS A 9 -10.26 13.00 -14.91
CA LYS A 9 -9.70 12.55 -16.20
C LYS A 9 -8.88 11.26 -16.00
N ALA A 10 -8.01 11.21 -15.00
CA ALA A 10 -7.24 10.02 -14.70
C ALA A 10 -8.14 8.84 -14.33
N LYS A 11 -9.15 9.06 -13.49
CA LYS A 11 -10.10 8.03 -13.08
C LYS A 11 -10.89 7.46 -14.24
N ASP A 12 -11.28 8.29 -15.20
CA ASP A 12 -12.04 7.88 -16.39
C ASP A 12 -11.16 7.14 -17.41
N THR A 13 -9.85 7.38 -17.39
CA THR A 13 -8.87 6.81 -18.33
C THR A 13 -8.25 5.51 -17.85
N LEU A 14 -8.15 5.33 -16.54
CA LEU A 14 -7.45 4.21 -15.92
C LEU A 14 -8.46 3.15 -15.45
N LYS A 15 -8.23 1.90 -15.88
CA LYS A 15 -8.98 0.74 -15.41
C LYS A 15 -8.09 -0.17 -14.59
N SER A 16 -8.53 -0.51 -13.39
CA SER A 16 -7.82 -1.47 -12.54
C SER A 16 -7.63 -2.79 -13.28
N HIS A 17 -6.38 -3.24 -13.38
CA HIS A 17 -5.99 -4.46 -14.06
C HIS A 17 -5.58 -5.54 -13.06
N ASP A 18 -4.64 -5.22 -12.17
CA ASP A 18 -4.16 -6.16 -11.17
C ASP A 18 -3.61 -5.46 -9.94
N VAL A 19 -3.60 -6.17 -8.81
CA VAL A 19 -2.90 -5.79 -7.58
C VAL A 19 -2.18 -7.01 -7.04
N TYR A 20 -0.88 -6.93 -6.88
CA TYR A 20 -0.06 -8.05 -6.41
C TYR A 20 1.11 -7.60 -5.54
N VAL A 21 1.66 -8.54 -4.78
CA VAL A 21 2.86 -8.31 -3.97
C VAL A 21 4.09 -8.39 -4.86
N LYS A 22 4.88 -7.31 -4.88
CA LYS A 22 6.18 -7.29 -5.55
C LYS A 22 7.29 -7.81 -4.64
N ASN A 23 7.24 -7.45 -3.37
CA ASN A 23 8.22 -7.82 -2.36
C ASN A 23 7.54 -7.94 -1.00
N THR A 24 8.00 -8.88 -0.19
CA THR A 24 7.60 -8.98 1.22
C THR A 24 8.81 -9.31 2.08
N ASN A 25 8.87 -8.70 3.26
CA ASN A 25 9.89 -8.97 4.27
C ASN A 25 9.19 -9.14 5.62
N CYS A 26 9.21 -10.36 6.12
CA CYS A 26 8.55 -10.71 7.37
C CYS A 26 9.51 -11.49 8.24
N PHE A 27 9.65 -11.09 9.51
CA PHE A 27 10.49 -11.78 10.46
C PHE A 27 9.98 -11.66 11.90
N THR A 28 10.42 -12.59 12.73
CA THR A 28 10.42 -12.48 14.18
C THR A 28 11.87 -12.42 14.66
N ARG A 29 12.16 -11.55 15.62
CA ARG A 29 13.49 -11.44 16.22
C ARG A 29 13.89 -12.75 16.91
N SER A 30 15.16 -13.12 16.84
CA SER A 30 15.64 -14.43 17.31
C SER A 30 15.41 -14.71 18.82
N ASP A 31 15.35 -13.66 19.64
CA ASP A 31 15.08 -13.72 21.07
C ASP A 31 13.59 -13.62 21.44
N PHE A 32 12.72 -13.55 20.42
CA PHE A 32 11.27 -13.43 20.58
C PHE A 32 10.56 -14.72 20.19
N ASP A 33 9.88 -15.35 21.15
CA ASP A 33 9.03 -16.53 20.90
C ASP A 33 7.56 -16.17 20.99
N PRO A 34 6.86 -16.02 19.86
CA PRO A 34 5.45 -15.67 19.85
C PRO A 34 4.54 -16.63 20.58
N LYS A 35 4.90 -17.92 20.64
CA LYS A 35 4.09 -18.95 21.31
C LYS A 35 4.15 -18.86 22.83
N ARG A 36 5.17 -18.21 23.37
CA ARG A 36 5.44 -18.15 24.82
C ARG A 36 5.50 -16.74 25.37
N THR A 37 5.09 -15.77 24.56
CA THR A 37 5.08 -14.35 24.93
C THR A 37 3.66 -13.88 25.20
N ASP A 38 3.50 -13.09 26.27
CA ASP A 38 2.27 -12.33 26.50
C ASP A 38 2.29 -11.07 25.61
N PHE A 39 1.19 -10.85 24.90
CA PHE A 39 1.07 -9.76 23.97
C PHE A 39 0.41 -8.50 24.55
N ASP A 40 0.09 -8.47 25.83
CA ASP A 40 -0.63 -7.37 26.48
C ASP A 40 0.13 -6.04 26.42
N ASN A 41 1.45 -6.08 26.32
CA ASN A 41 2.32 -4.91 26.27
C ASN A 41 2.93 -4.65 24.89
N LEU A 42 2.29 -5.10 23.83
CA LEU A 42 2.73 -4.83 22.47
C LEU A 42 2.07 -3.58 21.89
N VAL A 43 2.89 -2.80 21.20
CA VAL A 43 2.47 -1.64 20.43
C VAL A 43 2.70 -1.94 18.96
N TYR A 44 1.77 -1.52 18.12
CA TYR A 44 1.87 -1.63 16.66
C TYR A 44 2.24 -0.29 16.06
N GLN A 45 3.21 -0.31 15.14
CA GLN A 45 3.56 0.85 14.32
C GLN A 45 3.30 0.50 12.87
N PHE A 46 2.65 1.40 12.16
CA PHE A 46 2.24 1.19 10.77
C PHE A 46 2.99 2.13 9.83
N MET A 47 3.28 1.62 8.65
CA MET A 47 3.84 2.37 7.54
C MET A 47 2.92 2.26 6.33
N HIS A 48 2.74 3.34 5.61
CA HIS A 48 2.01 3.39 4.35
C HIS A 48 2.57 4.54 3.49
N VAL A 49 3.18 4.21 2.37
CA VAL A 49 3.82 5.17 1.47
C VAL A 49 3.58 4.80 0.02
N VAL A 50 3.07 5.74 -0.76
CA VAL A 50 3.10 5.64 -2.23
C VAL A 50 4.53 5.96 -2.67
N LYS A 51 5.27 4.94 -3.10
CA LYS A 51 6.72 5.01 -3.32
C LYS A 51 7.10 5.55 -4.69
N GLY A 52 6.37 5.16 -5.71
CA GLY A 52 6.67 5.57 -7.08
C GLY A 52 5.69 4.98 -8.08
N SER A 53 5.87 5.38 -9.32
CA SER A 53 5.03 4.92 -10.42
C SER A 53 5.80 4.91 -11.73
N GLU A 54 5.31 4.14 -12.69
CA GLU A 54 5.85 4.06 -14.04
C GLU A 54 4.75 3.79 -15.08
N VAL A 55 4.96 4.29 -16.28
CA VAL A 55 4.14 3.98 -17.46
C VAL A 55 4.96 3.12 -18.41
N PHE A 56 4.37 2.08 -18.95
CA PHE A 56 5.03 1.24 -19.95
C PHE A 56 4.03 0.77 -21.02
N GLY A 57 4.56 0.49 -22.21
CA GLY A 57 3.83 -0.08 -23.31
C GLY A 57 4.15 -1.56 -23.49
N VAL A 58 3.15 -2.33 -23.88
CA VAL A 58 3.28 -3.74 -24.26
C VAL A 58 2.75 -3.91 -25.68
N GLN A 59 3.53 -4.55 -26.55
CA GLN A 59 3.05 -4.95 -27.88
C GLN A 59 2.46 -6.37 -27.78
N ASP A 60 1.27 -6.55 -28.31
CA ASP A 60 0.70 -7.86 -28.49
C ASP A 60 1.16 -8.52 -29.81
N THR A 61 0.71 -9.75 -30.06
CA THR A 61 1.08 -10.53 -31.27
C THR A 61 0.53 -9.92 -32.58
N ASP A 62 -0.44 -9.01 -32.49
CA ASP A 62 -1.08 -8.34 -33.63
C ASP A 62 -0.55 -6.91 -33.86
N ASP A 63 0.62 -6.58 -33.31
CA ASP A 63 1.25 -5.25 -33.34
C ASP A 63 0.40 -4.12 -32.70
N ASN A 64 -0.60 -4.47 -31.88
CA ASN A 64 -1.30 -3.47 -31.09
C ASN A 64 -0.48 -3.12 -29.84
N GLU A 65 -0.39 -1.85 -29.54
CA GLU A 65 0.32 -1.33 -28.37
C GLU A 65 -0.69 -1.01 -27.26
N GLU A 66 -0.53 -1.67 -26.13
CA GLU A 66 -1.30 -1.39 -24.91
C GLU A 66 -0.41 -0.68 -23.90
N TYR A 67 -0.98 0.28 -23.18
CA TYR A 67 -0.26 1.05 -22.16
C TYR A 67 -0.80 0.72 -20.77
N PHE A 68 0.13 0.65 -19.84
CA PHE A 68 -0.14 0.37 -18.42
C PHE A 68 0.53 1.38 -17.51
N PHE A 69 -0.13 1.69 -16.43
CA PHE A 69 0.37 2.51 -15.34
C PHE A 69 0.52 1.65 -14.09
N LYS A 70 1.74 1.55 -13.56
CA LYS A 70 2.04 0.87 -12.30
C LYS A 70 2.31 1.85 -11.20
N VAL A 71 1.77 1.56 -10.03
CA VAL A 71 2.05 2.33 -8.80
C VAL A 71 2.52 1.37 -7.72
N TYR A 72 3.61 1.73 -7.06
CA TYR A 72 4.20 0.96 -5.97
C TYR A 72 3.85 1.58 -4.63
N VAL A 73 3.33 0.75 -3.73
CA VAL A 73 2.91 1.16 -2.39
C VAL A 73 3.61 0.30 -1.36
N ASP A 74 4.41 0.93 -0.51
CA ASP A 74 5.04 0.28 0.63
C ASP A 74 4.09 0.33 1.83
N VAL A 75 3.91 -0.81 2.47
CA VAL A 75 3.10 -0.97 3.67
C VAL A 75 3.85 -1.80 4.71
N GLY A 76 3.57 -1.57 5.97
CA GLY A 76 4.25 -2.29 7.03
C GLY A 76 3.53 -2.23 8.37
N CYS A 77 3.81 -3.22 9.21
CA CYS A 77 3.41 -3.30 10.60
C CYS A 77 4.60 -3.81 11.42
N ARG A 78 4.97 -3.07 12.44
CA ARG A 78 5.98 -3.47 13.44
C ARG A 78 5.32 -3.76 14.77
N PHE A 79 5.81 -4.80 15.42
CA PHE A 79 5.41 -5.22 16.76
C PHE A 79 6.54 -4.84 17.72
N ILE A 80 6.29 -3.90 18.61
CA ILE A 80 7.27 -3.29 19.49
C ILE A 80 6.78 -3.41 20.92
N LYS A 81 7.71 -3.58 21.89
CA LYS A 81 7.37 -3.46 23.30
C LYS A 81 6.99 -2.01 23.62
N GLU A 82 6.01 -1.82 24.48
CA GLU A 82 5.58 -0.46 24.87
C GLU A 82 6.71 0.37 25.44
N GLU A 83 7.63 -0.24 26.20
CA GLU A 83 8.81 0.43 26.74
C GLU A 83 9.77 0.98 25.67
N ASP A 84 9.75 0.39 24.46
CA ASP A 84 10.62 0.75 23.33
C ASP A 84 9.96 1.68 22.31
N LYS A 85 8.70 2.05 22.49
CA LYS A 85 7.93 2.80 21.49
C LYS A 85 8.53 4.14 21.06
N GLU A 86 9.26 4.79 21.97
CA GLU A 86 9.92 6.07 21.71
C GLU A 86 11.38 5.90 21.24
N ASN A 87 11.91 4.69 21.29
CA ASN A 87 13.26 4.38 20.84
C ASN A 87 13.27 3.99 19.37
N LYS A 88 13.64 4.93 18.50
CA LYS A 88 13.69 4.72 17.05
C LYS A 88 14.76 3.72 16.60
N ASP A 89 15.75 3.46 17.43
CA ASP A 89 16.86 2.54 17.15
C ASP A 89 16.57 1.12 17.67
N SER A 90 15.46 0.91 18.35
CA SER A 90 15.06 -0.40 18.84
C SER A 90 14.63 -1.31 17.69
N GLU A 91 15.21 -2.49 17.61
CA GLU A 91 14.78 -3.51 16.67
C GLU A 91 13.39 -4.03 17.06
N PRO A 92 12.42 -4.09 16.15
CA PRO A 92 11.09 -4.63 16.46
C PRO A 92 11.16 -6.11 16.81
N LEU A 93 10.23 -6.57 17.66
CA LEU A 93 10.07 -7.99 17.96
C LEU A 93 9.68 -8.81 16.75
N ALA A 94 8.84 -8.23 15.92
CA ALA A 94 8.42 -8.77 14.65
C ALA A 94 8.09 -7.64 13.67
N GLN A 95 8.20 -7.93 12.40
CA GLN A 95 7.91 -6.98 11.34
C GLN A 95 7.29 -7.71 10.15
N ILE A 96 6.26 -7.11 9.58
CA ILE A 96 5.61 -7.54 8.35
C ILE A 96 5.60 -6.34 7.43
N GLU A 97 6.38 -6.39 6.35
CA GLU A 97 6.44 -5.34 5.33
C GLU A 97 6.18 -5.95 3.95
N ALA A 98 5.56 -5.18 3.09
CA ALA A 98 5.36 -5.54 1.70
C ALA A 98 5.37 -4.30 0.80
N THR A 99 5.80 -4.51 -0.44
CA THR A 99 5.58 -3.57 -1.54
C THR A 99 4.52 -4.17 -2.45
N PHE A 100 3.39 -3.49 -2.56
CA PHE A 100 2.35 -3.83 -3.53
C PHE A 100 2.56 -3.07 -4.83
N CYS A 101 2.27 -3.74 -5.93
CA CYS A 101 2.15 -3.14 -7.24
C CYS A 101 0.67 -3.12 -7.62
N ALA A 102 0.13 -1.94 -7.87
CA ALA A 102 -1.18 -1.77 -8.48
C ALA A 102 -0.99 -1.40 -9.95
N GLU A 103 -1.57 -2.19 -10.84
CA GLU A 103 -1.46 -2.02 -12.28
C GLU A 103 -2.80 -1.60 -12.88
N TYR A 104 -2.76 -0.60 -13.74
CA TYR A 104 -3.93 -0.04 -14.42
C TYR A 104 -3.70 -0.06 -15.91
N GLN A 105 -4.69 -0.50 -16.67
CA GLN A 105 -4.70 -0.33 -18.12
C GLN A 105 -5.06 1.12 -18.46
N MET A 106 -4.31 1.73 -19.37
CA MET A 106 -4.50 3.11 -19.81
C MET A 106 -5.24 3.12 -21.16
N PHE A 107 -6.38 3.80 -21.22
CA PHE A 107 -7.11 3.99 -22.47
C PHE A 107 -6.75 5.29 -23.21
N ASP A 108 -6.06 6.19 -22.55
CA ASP A 108 -5.50 7.40 -23.14
C ASP A 108 -4.00 7.49 -22.78
N LYS A 109 -3.15 7.24 -23.77
CA LYS A 109 -1.69 7.28 -23.60
C LYS A 109 -1.14 8.72 -23.46
N GLU A 110 -1.93 9.72 -23.79
CA GLU A 110 -1.53 11.13 -23.75
C GLU A 110 -1.99 11.83 -22.46
N ILE A 111 -2.47 11.06 -21.46
CA ILE A 111 -2.78 11.62 -20.15
C ILE A 111 -1.55 12.25 -19.53
N ASP A 112 -1.70 13.44 -18.98
CA ASP A 112 -0.60 14.17 -18.38
C ASP A 112 -0.09 13.52 -17.07
N GLU A 113 1.20 13.69 -16.81
CA GLU A 113 1.88 13.10 -15.66
C GLU A 113 1.31 13.58 -14.31
N ASP A 114 0.87 14.86 -14.25
CA ASP A 114 0.31 15.41 -13.02
C ASP A 114 -1.03 14.76 -12.66
N SER A 115 -1.87 14.47 -13.64
CA SER A 115 -3.12 13.70 -13.43
C SER A 115 -2.84 12.28 -12.96
N LEU A 116 -1.82 11.61 -13.51
CA LEU A 116 -1.38 10.28 -13.02
C LEU A 116 -0.86 10.35 -11.58
N LYS A 117 -0.08 11.37 -11.22
CA LYS A 117 0.41 11.56 -9.84
C LYS A 117 -0.73 11.79 -8.85
N VAL A 118 -1.69 12.63 -9.21
CA VAL A 118 -2.86 12.87 -8.35
C VAL A 118 -3.66 11.59 -8.15
N PHE A 119 -3.87 10.82 -9.19
CA PHE A 119 -4.51 9.50 -9.09
C PHE A 119 -3.74 8.54 -8.19
N ALA A 120 -2.42 8.45 -8.36
CA ALA A 120 -1.56 7.58 -7.55
C ALA A 120 -1.67 7.91 -6.06
N LEU A 121 -1.63 9.20 -5.72
CA LEU A 121 -1.65 9.66 -4.32
C LEU A 121 -3.03 9.56 -3.67
N GLN A 122 -4.10 9.76 -4.42
CA GLN A 122 -5.46 9.85 -3.87
C GLN A 122 -6.27 8.56 -3.95
N ASN A 123 -5.98 7.69 -4.91
CA ASN A 123 -6.86 6.57 -5.22
C ASN A 123 -6.21 5.19 -5.08
N VAL A 124 -4.94 5.03 -5.40
CA VAL A 124 -4.29 3.71 -5.48
C VAL A 124 -4.29 2.99 -4.14
N SER A 125 -4.09 3.70 -3.05
CA SER A 125 -4.09 3.12 -1.71
C SER A 125 -5.41 2.44 -1.35
N TYR A 126 -6.55 2.94 -1.84
CA TYR A 126 -7.85 2.29 -1.64
C TYR A 126 -7.93 0.94 -2.33
N HIS A 127 -7.33 0.80 -3.51
CA HIS A 127 -7.28 -0.46 -4.24
C HIS A 127 -6.32 -1.48 -3.60
N VAL A 128 -5.20 -1.01 -3.07
CA VAL A 128 -4.20 -1.85 -2.40
C VAL A 128 -4.66 -2.30 -1.01
N TRP A 129 -5.46 -1.50 -0.31
CA TRP A 129 -5.79 -1.70 1.10
C TRP A 129 -6.44 -3.05 1.43
N PRO A 130 -7.41 -3.59 0.68
CA PRO A 130 -7.98 -4.92 0.94
C PRO A 130 -6.92 -6.03 0.87
N PHE A 131 -5.99 -5.93 -0.10
CA PHE A 131 -4.91 -6.89 -0.27
C PHE A 131 -3.90 -6.82 0.87
N TRP A 132 -3.57 -5.60 1.32
CA TRP A 132 -2.71 -5.40 2.49
C TRP A 132 -3.34 -5.96 3.77
N ARG A 133 -4.62 -5.71 3.99
CA ARG A 133 -5.34 -6.27 5.15
C ARG A 133 -5.28 -7.79 5.17
N GLU A 134 -5.53 -8.42 4.05
CA GLU A 134 -5.46 -9.89 3.90
C GLU A 134 -4.04 -10.39 4.14
N HIS A 135 -3.06 -9.77 3.50
CA HIS A 135 -1.65 -10.15 3.64
C HIS A 135 -1.17 -10.04 5.09
N LEU A 136 -1.45 -8.92 5.77
CA LEU A 136 -1.07 -8.72 7.16
C LEU A 136 -1.69 -9.78 8.07
N MET A 137 -2.98 -10.04 7.93
CA MET A 137 -3.67 -11.07 8.73
C MET A 137 -3.11 -12.47 8.50
N ASN A 138 -2.83 -12.80 7.25
CA ASN A 138 -2.26 -14.08 6.86
C ASN A 138 -0.84 -14.27 7.43
N MET A 139 0.00 -13.23 7.35
CA MET A 139 1.35 -13.27 7.90
C MET A 139 1.36 -13.30 9.43
N CYS A 140 0.48 -12.58 10.11
CA CYS A 140 0.32 -12.70 11.56
C CYS A 140 0.02 -14.16 11.96
N ASN A 141 -0.89 -14.79 11.24
CA ASN A 141 -1.23 -16.19 11.49
C ASN A 141 -0.04 -17.14 11.28
N ARG A 142 0.72 -16.96 10.20
CA ARG A 142 1.89 -17.77 9.87
C ARG A 142 3.04 -17.61 10.87
N LEU A 143 3.20 -16.40 11.41
CA LEU A 143 4.26 -16.07 12.38
C LEU A 143 3.83 -16.30 13.85
N ASN A 144 2.64 -16.84 14.10
CA ASN A 144 2.05 -16.96 15.45
C ASN A 144 1.95 -15.61 16.19
N LEU A 145 1.77 -14.52 15.48
CA LEU A 145 1.56 -13.21 16.04
C LEU A 145 0.08 -12.95 16.35
N PRO A 146 -0.23 -12.04 17.27
CA PRO A 146 -1.61 -11.65 17.49
C PRO A 146 -2.19 -11.04 16.23
N LYS A 147 -3.46 -11.31 15.98
CA LYS A 147 -4.17 -10.78 14.81
C LYS A 147 -4.24 -9.27 14.87
N VAL A 148 -3.74 -8.60 13.85
CA VAL A 148 -3.89 -7.16 13.66
C VAL A 148 -4.98 -6.91 12.64
N ALA A 149 -6.09 -6.35 13.09
CA ALA A 149 -7.21 -5.98 12.23
C ALA A 149 -7.08 -4.50 11.84
N LEU A 150 -6.61 -4.25 10.61
CA LEU A 150 -6.60 -2.90 10.08
C LEU A 150 -8.04 -2.41 9.83
N PRO A 151 -8.34 -1.14 10.12
CA PRO A 151 -9.62 -0.57 9.74
C PRO A 151 -9.79 -0.54 8.22
N THR A 152 -11.02 -0.43 7.75
CA THR A 152 -11.26 -0.11 6.35
C THR A 152 -10.77 1.31 6.06
N MET A 153 -10.14 1.48 4.90
CA MET A 153 -9.76 2.82 4.45
C MET A 153 -11.02 3.58 4.00
N GLN A 154 -11.23 4.75 4.57
CA GLN A 154 -12.37 5.59 4.25
C GLN A 154 -11.95 6.79 3.41
N VAL A 155 -12.74 7.11 2.40
CA VAL A 155 -12.61 8.37 1.66
C VAL A 155 -13.01 9.50 2.60
N LYS A 156 -12.10 10.44 2.86
CA LYS A 156 -12.51 11.67 3.55
C LYS A 156 -13.52 12.40 2.66
N PRO A 157 -14.71 12.75 3.18
CA PRO A 157 -15.61 13.59 2.42
C PRO A 157 -14.86 14.88 2.07
N GLN A 158 -14.86 15.25 0.80
CA GLN A 158 -14.44 16.59 0.42
C GLN A 158 -15.42 17.52 1.11
N ASN A 159 -14.95 18.32 2.05
CA ASN A 159 -15.75 19.41 2.60
C ASN A 159 -16.09 20.35 1.44
N GLY A 160 -17.24 20.15 0.84
CA GLY A 160 -17.82 21.15 0.01
C GLY A 160 -17.99 22.41 0.85
N ASN A 161 -17.33 23.49 0.46
CA ASN A 161 -17.62 24.80 1.00
C ASN A 161 -19.11 25.03 0.78
N THR A 162 -19.88 24.92 1.85
CA THR A 162 -21.19 25.55 1.95
C THR A 162 -20.92 26.98 2.42
N GLU A 163 -21.01 27.90 1.50
CA GLU A 163 -21.31 29.31 1.84
C GLU A 163 -22.66 29.39 2.55
#